data_db78354b17478dddf759a3431981b58f
#
_entry.id   db78354b17478dddf759a3431981b58f
#
_cell.length_a   1.000
_cell.length_b   1.000
_cell.length_c   1.000
_cell.angle_alpha   90.00
_cell.angle_beta   90.00
_cell.angle_gamma   90.00
#
_symmetry.space_group_name_H-M   'P 1'
#
loop_
_entity.id
_entity.type
_entity.pdbx_description
1 polymer ?
#
loop_
_entity_poly.entity_id
_entity_poly.type
_entity_poly.pdbx_seq_one_letter_code
_entity_poly.pdbx_strand_id
1 'polypeptide(L)'
;KMLLIVDRGVVKNSSYYNKIKMLLKKYKDSLIEIQLRDDEEPSYDYLDEVAGKVRKIPNLDVIIGIGGGSSIDMAKAICALYTNPGLSIKYRGFDNLVSPGIPSICIPTTAGTGSEVTVNAVFTDKSQMKKLGINGRYMSATYAILDAKWLQSCPKSASISSGMDALVH
;
A
#
# COMPACT_ATOMS: atom_id res chain seq x y z
N LYS A 1 18.06 -0.49 -2.61
CA LYS A 1 17.04 -0.27 -3.67
C LYS A 1 15.75 0.19 -3.04
N MET A 2 14.99 1.01 -3.75
CA MET A 2 13.69 1.53 -3.35
C MET A 2 12.62 0.94 -4.25
N LEU A 3 11.52 0.50 -3.68
CA LEU A 3 10.34 0.08 -4.44
C LEU A 3 9.21 1.09 -4.22
N LEU A 4 8.69 1.63 -5.32
CA LEU A 4 7.51 2.47 -5.32
C LEU A 4 6.30 1.62 -5.73
N ILE A 5 5.34 1.51 -4.83
CA ILE A 5 4.04 0.91 -5.08
C ILE A 5 3.04 2.05 -5.20
N VAL A 6 2.42 2.18 -6.36
CA VAL A 6 1.57 3.34 -6.64
C VAL A 6 0.25 2.92 -7.26
N ASP A 7 -0.81 3.59 -6.87
CA ASP A 7 -2.13 3.47 -7.48
C ASP A 7 -2.10 3.95 -8.94
N ARG A 8 -2.66 3.15 -9.86
CA ARG A 8 -2.71 3.50 -11.29
C ARG A 8 -3.49 4.79 -11.54
N GLY A 9 -4.56 5.05 -10.78
CA GLY A 9 -5.33 6.28 -10.86
C GLY A 9 -4.49 7.51 -10.50
N VAL A 10 -3.61 7.40 -9.51
CA VAL A 10 -2.65 8.45 -9.14
C VAL A 10 -1.68 8.72 -10.29
N VAL A 11 -1.14 7.66 -10.89
CA VAL A 11 -0.21 7.79 -12.04
C VAL A 11 -0.85 8.52 -13.21
N LYS A 12 -2.12 8.20 -13.50
CA LYS A 12 -2.86 8.79 -14.62
C LYS A 12 -3.27 10.25 -14.39
N ASN A 13 -3.67 10.59 -13.16
CA ASN A 13 -4.42 11.82 -12.89
C ASN A 13 -3.66 12.85 -12.06
N SER A 14 -2.56 12.47 -11.36
CA SER A 14 -1.87 13.38 -10.46
C SER A 14 -0.68 14.09 -11.12
N SER A 15 -0.83 15.38 -11.37
CA SER A 15 0.30 16.24 -11.78
C SER A 15 1.39 16.33 -10.70
N TYR A 16 1.00 16.18 -9.44
CA TYR A 16 1.93 16.17 -8.32
C TYR A 16 2.80 14.92 -8.30
N TYR A 17 2.24 13.75 -8.63
CA TYR A 17 3.01 12.51 -8.82
C TYR A 17 4.11 12.69 -9.88
N ASN A 18 3.78 13.32 -11.02
CA ASN A 18 4.75 13.56 -12.07
C ASN A 18 5.92 14.42 -11.59
N LYS A 19 5.67 15.45 -10.77
CA LYS A 19 6.73 16.28 -10.15
C LYS A 19 7.62 15.45 -9.22
N ILE A 20 7.02 14.61 -8.36
CA ILE A 20 7.79 13.72 -7.47
C ILE A 20 8.61 12.72 -8.28
N LYS A 21 8.03 12.13 -9.33
CA LYS A 21 8.75 11.22 -10.22
C LYS A 21 9.97 11.89 -10.89
N MET A 22 9.84 13.14 -11.30
CA MET A 22 10.97 13.91 -11.83
C MET A 22 12.08 14.10 -10.77
N LEU A 23 11.75 14.39 -9.52
CA LEU A 23 12.71 14.51 -8.43
C LEU A 23 13.42 13.17 -8.14
N LEU A 24 12.67 12.06 -8.24
CA LEU A 24 13.20 10.71 -8.03
C LEU A 24 14.06 10.21 -9.21
N LYS A 25 14.04 10.89 -10.36
CA LYS A 25 14.79 10.49 -11.58
C LYS A 25 16.30 10.33 -11.32
N LYS A 26 16.88 11.08 -10.39
CA LYS A 26 18.28 10.95 -9.98
C LYS A 26 18.62 9.59 -9.37
N TYR A 27 17.61 8.85 -8.88
CA TYR A 27 17.75 7.51 -8.27
C TYR A 27 17.31 6.38 -9.20
N LYS A 28 17.16 6.62 -10.51
CA LYS A 28 16.61 5.68 -11.51
C LYS A 28 17.19 4.27 -11.43
N ASP A 29 18.49 4.15 -11.12
CA ASP A 29 19.17 2.85 -11.04
C ASP A 29 18.86 2.07 -9.75
N SER A 30 18.26 2.74 -8.76
CA SER A 30 17.90 2.18 -7.46
C SER A 30 16.38 2.15 -7.23
N LEU A 31 15.58 2.77 -8.12
CA LEU A 31 14.13 2.89 -7.99
C LEU A 31 13.41 1.93 -8.92
N ILE A 32 12.56 1.10 -8.34
CA ILE A 32 11.66 0.19 -9.06
C ILE A 32 10.24 0.67 -8.82
N GLU A 33 9.38 0.65 -9.84
CA GLU A 33 7.98 1.06 -9.75
C GLU A 33 7.06 -0.11 -10.07
N ILE A 34 6.08 -0.34 -9.21
CA ILE A 34 4.96 -1.25 -9.45
C ILE A 34 3.66 -0.45 -9.36
N GLN A 35 2.90 -0.44 -10.45
CA GLN A 35 1.57 0.15 -10.49
C GLN A 35 0.53 -0.90 -10.11
N LEU A 36 -0.26 -0.60 -9.08
CA LEU A 36 -1.35 -1.47 -8.67
C LEU A 36 -2.54 -1.35 -9.64
N ARG A 37 -3.32 -2.42 -9.75
CA ARG A 37 -4.59 -2.41 -10.47
C ARG A 37 -5.58 -1.49 -9.75
N ASP A 38 -6.42 -0.83 -10.52
CA ASP A 38 -7.44 0.13 -10.05
C ASP A 38 -8.89 -0.37 -10.31
N ASP A 39 -9.02 -1.58 -10.81
CA ASP A 39 -10.28 -2.19 -11.25
C ASP A 39 -10.95 -3.10 -10.23
N GLU A 40 -10.21 -3.53 -9.20
CA GLU A 40 -10.72 -4.41 -8.14
C GLU A 40 -10.17 -4.02 -6.76
N GLU A 41 -10.95 -4.32 -5.72
CA GLU A 41 -10.42 -4.29 -4.35
C GLU A 41 -9.31 -5.35 -4.19
N PRO A 42 -8.23 -5.05 -3.43
CA PRO A 42 -7.14 -5.98 -3.28
C PRO A 42 -7.58 -7.26 -2.57
N SER A 43 -7.32 -8.39 -3.23
CA SER A 43 -7.55 -9.72 -2.69
C SER A 43 -6.24 -10.34 -2.18
N TYR A 44 -6.36 -11.40 -1.37
CA TYR A 44 -5.20 -12.20 -0.93
C TYR A 44 -4.41 -12.76 -2.12
N ASP A 45 -5.11 -13.25 -3.17
CA ASP A 45 -4.45 -13.76 -4.39
C ASP A 45 -3.62 -12.67 -5.09
N TYR A 46 -4.18 -11.45 -5.19
CA TYR A 46 -3.47 -10.33 -5.80
C TYR A 46 -2.29 -9.86 -4.93
N LEU A 47 -2.46 -9.86 -3.61
CA LEU A 47 -1.36 -9.60 -2.69
C LEU A 47 -0.23 -10.62 -2.87
N ASP A 48 -0.54 -11.91 -2.96
CA ASP A 48 0.46 -12.97 -3.17
C ASP A 48 1.14 -12.85 -4.54
N GLU A 49 0.40 -12.49 -5.59
CA GLU A 49 0.97 -12.20 -6.92
C GLU A 49 2.03 -11.10 -6.85
N VAL A 50 1.70 -9.96 -6.23
CA VAL A 50 2.62 -8.81 -6.14
C VAL A 50 3.78 -9.12 -5.19
N ALA A 51 3.52 -9.71 -4.02
CA ALA A 51 4.54 -10.10 -3.06
C ALA A 51 5.54 -11.09 -3.68
N GLY A 52 5.04 -12.04 -4.49
CA GLY A 52 5.89 -12.98 -5.23
C GLY A 52 6.84 -12.32 -6.23
N LYS A 53 6.40 -11.23 -6.89
CA LYS A 53 7.26 -10.42 -7.75
C LYS A 53 8.31 -9.65 -6.93
N VAL A 54 7.89 -9.05 -5.83
CA VAL A 54 8.74 -8.22 -4.97
C VAL A 54 9.82 -9.04 -4.27
N ARG A 55 9.52 -10.25 -3.83
CA ARG A 55 10.52 -11.18 -3.22
C ARG A 55 11.67 -11.55 -4.17
N LYS A 56 11.48 -11.42 -5.47
CA LYS A 56 12.55 -11.63 -6.48
C LYS A 56 13.51 -10.45 -6.62
N ILE A 57 13.18 -9.31 -6.01
CA ILE A 57 14.01 -8.11 -6.03
C ILE A 57 14.98 -8.18 -4.84
N PRO A 58 16.28 -8.39 -5.06
CA PRO A 58 17.24 -8.47 -3.97
C PRO A 58 17.59 -7.09 -3.39
N ASN A 59 17.86 -7.05 -2.10
CA ASN A 59 18.37 -5.87 -1.41
C ASN A 59 17.45 -4.64 -1.53
N LEU A 60 16.15 -4.85 -1.21
CA LEU A 60 15.23 -3.75 -0.99
C LEU A 60 15.47 -3.14 0.40
N ASP A 61 15.68 -1.83 0.43
CA ASP A 61 15.92 -1.07 1.67
C ASP A 61 14.63 -0.45 2.18
N VAL A 62 13.70 -0.08 1.27
CA VAL A 62 12.45 0.62 1.61
C VAL A 62 11.40 0.38 0.53
N ILE A 63 10.13 0.32 0.95
CA ILE A 63 8.96 0.36 0.07
C ILE A 63 8.20 1.65 0.34
N ILE A 64 7.86 2.36 -0.73
CA ILE A 64 7.08 3.61 -0.68
C ILE A 64 5.71 3.31 -1.30
N GLY A 65 4.65 3.42 -0.51
CA GLY A 65 3.27 3.27 -0.95
C GLY A 65 2.62 4.63 -1.22
N ILE A 66 2.06 4.85 -2.41
CA ILE A 66 1.33 6.07 -2.77
C ILE A 66 -0.03 5.71 -3.33
N GLY A 67 -1.10 6.15 -2.66
CA GLY A 67 -2.46 5.86 -3.10
C GLY A 67 -3.51 6.01 -2.01
N GLY A 68 -4.71 5.52 -2.26
CA GLY A 68 -5.77 5.39 -1.26
C GLY A 68 -5.52 4.26 -0.28
N GLY A 69 -6.45 4.04 0.66
CA GLY A 69 -6.32 3.04 1.72
C GLY A 69 -5.92 1.65 1.22
N SER A 70 -6.56 1.15 0.15
CA SER A 70 -6.24 -0.16 -0.45
C SER A 70 -4.79 -0.25 -0.95
N SER A 71 -4.28 0.82 -1.55
CA SER A 71 -2.89 0.85 -2.04
C SER A 71 -1.89 0.94 -0.89
N ILE A 72 -2.23 1.67 0.16
CA ILE A 72 -1.42 1.74 1.39
C ILE A 72 -1.39 0.37 2.09
N ASP A 73 -2.52 -0.30 2.20
CA ASP A 73 -2.61 -1.64 2.77
C ASP A 73 -1.77 -2.65 1.98
N MET A 74 -1.83 -2.60 0.64
CA MET A 74 -0.96 -3.41 -0.22
C MET A 74 0.52 -3.14 0.06
N ALA A 75 0.93 -1.87 0.16
CA ALA A 75 2.32 -1.51 0.41
C ALA A 75 2.80 -2.02 1.78
N LYS A 76 2.03 -1.81 2.85
CA LYS A 76 2.33 -2.32 4.20
C LYS A 76 2.46 -3.84 4.23
N ALA A 77 1.47 -4.53 3.64
CA ALA A 77 1.49 -5.99 3.61
C ALA A 77 2.67 -6.55 2.79
N ILE A 78 3.01 -5.94 1.66
CA ILE A 78 4.17 -6.34 0.86
C ILE A 78 5.47 -6.13 1.64
N CYS A 79 5.60 -5.03 2.41
CA CYS A 79 6.75 -4.82 3.32
C CYS A 79 6.88 -5.96 4.32
N ALA A 80 5.77 -6.33 4.97
CA ALA A 80 5.75 -7.42 5.93
C ALA A 80 6.06 -8.77 5.27
N LEU A 81 5.46 -9.06 4.12
CA LEU A 81 5.62 -10.32 3.39
C LEU A 81 7.00 -10.49 2.73
N TYR A 82 7.77 -9.42 2.59
CA TYR A 82 9.14 -9.51 2.09
C TYR A 82 10.05 -10.33 3.03
N THR A 83 9.81 -10.23 4.34
CA THR A 83 10.55 -10.95 5.39
C THR A 83 9.80 -12.16 5.97
N ASN A 84 8.49 -12.26 5.68
CA ASN A 84 7.63 -13.34 6.14
C ASN A 84 7.20 -14.20 4.94
N PRO A 85 7.84 -15.37 4.72
CA PRO A 85 7.62 -16.19 3.52
C PRO A 85 6.30 -16.96 3.55
N GLY A 86 5.84 -17.37 2.37
CA GLY A 86 4.63 -18.15 2.18
C GLY A 86 3.46 -17.31 1.69
N LEU A 87 2.26 -17.88 1.73
CA LEU A 87 1.03 -17.23 1.30
C LEU A 87 0.54 -16.25 2.37
N SER A 88 0.05 -15.10 1.93
CA SER A 88 -0.44 -14.03 2.81
C SER A 88 -1.59 -14.45 3.71
N ILE A 89 -2.44 -15.38 3.25
CA ILE A 89 -3.56 -15.93 4.02
C ILE A 89 -3.13 -16.56 5.36
N LYS A 90 -1.89 -17.03 5.48
CA LYS A 90 -1.35 -17.58 6.73
C LYS A 90 -1.23 -16.55 7.85
N TYR A 91 -1.09 -15.30 7.47
CA TYR A 91 -0.90 -14.17 8.38
C TYR A 91 -2.19 -13.45 8.73
N ARG A 92 -3.32 -13.94 8.20
CA ARG A 92 -4.67 -13.43 8.52
C ARG A 92 -4.94 -13.51 10.02
N GLY A 93 -5.55 -12.47 10.57
CA GLY A 93 -5.86 -12.38 11.99
C GLY A 93 -4.92 -11.43 12.70
N PHE A 94 -4.61 -11.69 13.97
CA PHE A 94 -3.88 -10.76 14.82
C PHE A 94 -2.52 -11.34 15.23
N ASP A 95 -1.44 -10.53 15.04
CA ASP A 95 -0.06 -10.85 15.43
C ASP A 95 0.52 -12.17 14.86
N ASN A 96 0.04 -12.60 13.70
CA ASN A 96 0.53 -13.81 13.04
C ASN A 96 1.83 -13.60 12.23
N LEU A 97 2.26 -12.35 12.00
CA LEU A 97 3.56 -12.06 11.40
C LEU A 97 4.67 -12.39 12.38
N VAL A 98 5.68 -13.11 11.90
CA VAL A 98 6.78 -13.63 12.74
C VAL A 98 7.91 -12.62 12.88
N SER A 99 8.16 -11.83 11.82
CA SER A 99 9.27 -10.87 11.75
C SER A 99 8.76 -9.49 11.33
N PRO A 100 9.44 -8.40 11.74
CA PRO A 100 9.16 -7.10 11.17
C PRO A 100 9.44 -7.09 9.67
N GLY A 101 8.65 -6.33 8.91
CA GLY A 101 8.90 -6.06 7.50
C GLY A 101 10.12 -5.16 7.29
N ILE A 102 10.45 -4.92 6.02
CA ILE A 102 11.41 -3.85 5.68
C ILE A 102 10.75 -2.47 5.91
N PRO A 103 11.53 -1.39 6.04
CA PRO A 103 10.99 -0.05 6.23
C PRO A 103 9.97 0.34 5.16
N SER A 104 8.89 1.01 5.58
CA SER A 104 7.83 1.49 4.70
C SER A 104 7.54 2.97 4.89
N ILE A 105 7.26 3.67 3.79
CA ILE A 105 6.78 5.04 3.76
C ILE A 105 5.42 5.04 3.09
N CYS A 106 4.38 5.49 3.81
CA CYS A 106 3.02 5.55 3.29
C CYS A 106 2.63 7.00 3.00
N ILE A 107 2.15 7.26 1.78
CA ILE A 107 1.73 8.57 1.30
C ILE A 107 0.29 8.46 0.82
N PRO A 108 -0.71 8.78 1.67
CA PRO A 108 -2.11 8.68 1.29
C PRO A 108 -2.49 9.78 0.30
N THR A 109 -3.32 9.42 -0.68
CA THR A 109 -3.89 10.33 -1.68
C THR A 109 -5.40 10.52 -1.51
N THR A 110 -5.97 9.93 -0.46
CA THR A 110 -7.35 10.11 0.01
C THR A 110 -7.32 10.53 1.48
N ALA A 111 -8.32 11.29 1.92
CA ALA A 111 -8.51 11.64 3.33
C ALA A 111 -9.69 10.84 3.88
N GLY A 112 -9.44 10.03 4.91
CA GLY A 112 -10.52 9.29 5.59
C GLY A 112 -10.08 7.96 6.18
N THR A 113 -9.47 7.07 5.41
CA THR A 113 -9.20 5.69 5.84
C THR A 113 -8.20 5.55 6.99
N GLY A 114 -7.24 6.48 7.10
CA GLY A 114 -6.18 6.40 8.11
C GLY A 114 -5.24 5.17 7.98
N SER A 115 -5.29 4.46 6.85
CA SER A 115 -4.50 3.23 6.65
C SER A 115 -3.00 3.43 6.88
N GLU A 116 -2.47 4.63 6.64
CA GLU A 116 -1.07 4.98 6.80
C GLU A 116 -0.60 4.98 8.27
N VAL A 117 -1.52 5.03 9.23
CA VAL A 117 -1.22 5.05 10.67
C VAL A 117 -1.82 3.87 11.43
N THR A 118 -2.51 2.95 10.74
CA THR A 118 -3.10 1.77 11.37
C THR A 118 -2.14 0.57 11.39
N VAL A 119 -2.37 -0.33 12.34
CA VAL A 119 -1.69 -1.64 12.47
C VAL A 119 -2.43 -2.74 11.71
N ASN A 120 -3.20 -2.37 10.69
CA ASN A 120 -4.13 -3.23 9.97
C ASN A 120 -3.94 -3.07 8.46
N ALA A 121 -4.11 -4.16 7.71
CA ALA A 121 -4.25 -4.15 6.26
C ALA A 121 -5.34 -5.14 5.85
N VAL A 122 -6.32 -4.70 5.05
CA VAL A 122 -7.53 -5.46 4.75
C VAL A 122 -7.54 -5.95 3.30
N PHE A 123 -7.86 -7.24 3.13
CA PHE A 123 -7.91 -7.90 1.83
C PHE A 123 -9.18 -8.74 1.69
N THR A 124 -9.67 -8.86 0.46
CA THR A 124 -10.80 -9.73 0.14
C THR A 124 -10.32 -11.19 0.03
N ASP A 125 -10.89 -12.05 0.87
CA ASP A 125 -10.82 -13.49 0.66
C ASP A 125 -11.95 -13.90 -0.30
N LYS A 126 -11.59 -14.15 -1.57
CA LYS A 126 -12.56 -14.51 -2.62
C LYS A 126 -13.26 -15.85 -2.34
N SER A 127 -12.60 -16.76 -1.61
CA SER A 127 -13.17 -18.08 -1.29
C SER A 127 -14.28 -17.98 -0.25
N GLN A 128 -14.19 -17.04 0.68
CA GLN A 128 -15.17 -16.81 1.73
C GLN A 128 -16.07 -15.60 1.47
N MET A 129 -15.83 -14.85 0.39
CA MET A 129 -16.53 -13.60 0.07
C MET A 129 -16.54 -12.62 1.25
N LYS A 130 -15.41 -12.51 1.95
CA LYS A 130 -15.26 -11.66 3.15
C LYS A 130 -13.99 -10.80 3.06
N LYS A 131 -14.08 -9.60 3.65
CA LYS A 131 -12.92 -8.76 3.92
C LYS A 131 -12.30 -9.19 5.25
N LEU A 132 -11.03 -9.52 5.23
CA LEU A 132 -10.29 -10.02 6.38
C LEU A 132 -8.93 -9.33 6.46
N GLY A 133 -8.50 -9.01 7.69
CA GLY A 133 -7.27 -8.25 7.91
C GLY A 133 -6.07 -9.13 8.26
N ILE A 134 -4.90 -8.63 7.89
CA ILE A 134 -3.62 -8.98 8.52
C ILE A 134 -3.36 -7.85 9.51
N ASN A 135 -3.33 -8.17 10.80
CA ASN A 135 -3.29 -7.17 11.86
C ASN A 135 -2.12 -7.43 12.80
N GLY A 136 -1.64 -6.38 13.45
CA GLY A 136 -0.64 -6.49 14.51
C GLY A 136 0.52 -5.54 14.33
N ARG A 137 1.43 -5.56 15.31
CA ARG A 137 2.54 -4.60 15.44
C ARG A 137 3.44 -4.47 14.19
N TYR A 138 3.60 -5.55 13.43
CA TYR A 138 4.44 -5.54 12.24
C TYR A 138 3.72 -5.08 10.96
N MET A 139 2.46 -4.64 11.08
CA MET A 139 1.70 -4.07 9.98
C MET A 139 1.73 -2.53 9.96
N SER A 140 2.35 -1.88 10.95
CA SER A 140 2.52 -0.42 10.98
C SER A 140 3.46 0.05 9.89
N ALA A 141 3.12 1.18 9.26
CA ALA A 141 4.09 1.90 8.45
C ALA A 141 5.21 2.48 9.31
N THR A 142 6.44 2.54 8.77
CA THR A 142 7.56 3.18 9.46
C THR A 142 7.40 4.70 9.46
N TYR A 143 6.92 5.26 8.34
CA TYR A 143 6.64 6.68 8.18
C TYR A 143 5.33 6.88 7.43
N ALA A 144 4.54 7.87 7.86
CA ALA A 144 3.40 8.40 7.13
C ALA A 144 3.68 9.85 6.72
N ILE A 145 3.55 10.17 5.43
CA ILE A 145 3.74 11.52 4.90
C ILE A 145 2.39 12.05 4.46
N LEU A 146 1.86 13.02 5.20
CA LEU A 146 0.59 13.67 4.92
C LEU A 146 0.84 15.01 4.21
N ASP A 147 0.50 15.09 2.92
CA ASP A 147 0.58 16.34 2.16
C ASP A 147 -0.73 16.52 1.37
N ALA A 148 -1.46 17.58 1.70
CA ALA A 148 -2.76 17.90 1.09
C ALA A 148 -2.70 18.07 -0.44
N LYS A 149 -1.51 18.29 -1.02
CA LYS A 149 -1.36 18.37 -2.48
C LYS A 149 -1.72 17.06 -3.18
N TRP A 150 -1.56 15.92 -2.52
CA TRP A 150 -1.98 14.62 -3.07
C TRP A 150 -3.49 14.50 -3.25
N LEU A 151 -4.27 15.21 -2.42
CA LEU A 151 -5.73 15.16 -2.45
C LEU A 151 -6.31 15.94 -3.64
N GLN A 152 -5.56 16.88 -4.24
CA GLN A 152 -6.04 17.73 -5.33
C GLN A 152 -6.47 16.96 -6.58
N SER A 153 -5.89 15.79 -6.81
CA SER A 153 -6.21 14.91 -7.93
C SER A 153 -7.12 13.74 -7.57
N CYS A 154 -7.60 13.70 -6.31
CA CYS A 154 -8.49 12.65 -5.85
C CYS A 154 -9.86 12.77 -6.55
N PRO A 155 -10.38 11.71 -7.20
CA PRO A 155 -11.72 11.73 -7.79
C PRO A 155 -12.79 12.05 -6.73
N LYS A 156 -13.82 12.81 -7.12
CA LYS A 156 -14.89 13.21 -6.21
C LYS A 156 -15.57 12.02 -5.53
N SER A 157 -15.79 10.93 -6.27
CA SER A 157 -16.36 9.69 -5.72
C SER A 157 -15.49 9.08 -4.63
N ALA A 158 -14.17 9.01 -4.84
CA ALA A 158 -13.24 8.51 -3.85
C ALA A 158 -13.16 9.42 -2.62
N SER A 159 -13.17 10.76 -2.81
CA SER A 159 -13.20 11.71 -1.70
C SER A 159 -14.47 11.59 -0.86
N ILE A 160 -15.64 11.39 -1.48
CA ILE A 160 -16.89 11.18 -0.76
C ILE A 160 -16.84 9.86 0.01
N SER A 161 -16.44 8.77 -0.64
CA SER A 161 -16.37 7.45 -0.02
C SER A 161 -15.43 7.45 1.18
N SER A 162 -14.20 7.99 1.04
CA SER A 162 -13.24 8.05 2.13
C SER A 162 -13.66 9.00 3.26
N GLY A 163 -14.33 10.12 2.92
CA GLY A 163 -14.87 11.04 3.92
C GLY A 163 -16.04 10.42 4.71
N MET A 164 -16.90 9.64 4.06
CA MET A 164 -17.95 8.89 4.76
C MET A 164 -17.38 7.79 5.64
N ASP A 165 -16.31 7.12 5.20
CA ASP A 165 -15.57 6.15 5.99
C ASP A 165 -15.04 6.76 7.30
N ALA A 166 -14.41 7.95 7.21
CA ALA A 166 -13.96 8.69 8.38
C ALA A 166 -15.10 9.11 9.34
N LEU A 167 -16.29 9.39 8.79
CA LEU A 167 -17.44 9.83 9.59
C LEU A 167 -18.05 8.67 10.40
N VAL A 168 -18.02 7.44 9.89
CA VAL A 168 -18.64 6.28 10.54
C VAL A 168 -17.70 5.54 11.49
N HIS A 169 -16.39 5.80 11.42
CA HIS A 169 -15.38 5.32 12.36
C HIS A 169 -15.24 6.22 13.56
#